data_b9cbf550580a1592b77c1a6783444413
#
_entry.id   b9cbf550580a1592b77c1a6783444413
#
_cell.length_a   1.000
_cell.length_b   1.000
_cell.length_c   1.000
_cell.angle_alpha   90.00
_cell.angle_beta   90.00
_cell.angle_gamma   90.00
#
_symmetry.space_group_name_H-M   'P 1'
#
loop_
_entity.id
_entity.type
_entity.pdbx_description
1 polymer ?
#
loop_
_entity_poly.entity_id
_entity_poly.type
_entity_poly.pdbx_seq_one_letter_code
_entity_poly.pdbx_strand_id
1 'polypeptide(L)'
;GGDDLFIVGNWVNVLKFAKTINQLFVETFSEDQISLSAGISLVESKFPIIRAAESAANEESVAKQFGYVDTKGISRFKQSISIFSTALRWNVEFKKIIDLCETWENLLRNQEKKEDNVVKALLRRILNYNESVTYNGREISPIRQIWLMSYDLTRLKQRYQKRLSKEEEYFIDKCLMD
;
A
#
# COMPACT_ATOMS: atom_id res chain seq x y z
N GLY A 1 25.29 14.07 0.20
CA GLY A 1 25.19 14.71 -1.07
C GLY A 1 24.00 15.62 -1.14
N GLY A 2 23.97 16.51 -2.11
CA GLY A 2 22.87 17.45 -2.32
C GLY A 2 21.63 16.87 -3.02
N ASP A 3 21.64 15.59 -3.29
CA ASP A 3 20.62 14.82 -3.99
C ASP A 3 19.71 14.00 -3.03
N ASP A 4 20.08 13.92 -1.76
CA ASP A 4 19.28 13.20 -0.77
C ASP A 4 18.28 14.16 -0.09
N LEU A 5 17.02 13.71 0.03
CA LEU A 5 15.94 14.44 0.68
C LEU A 5 15.32 13.59 1.79
N PHE A 6 15.31 14.13 3.02
CA PHE A 6 14.65 13.49 4.16
C PHE A 6 13.48 14.36 4.64
N ILE A 7 12.30 13.76 4.77
CA ILE A 7 11.06 14.43 5.16
C ILE A 7 10.39 13.69 6.29
N VAL A 8 9.86 14.43 7.25
CA VAL A 8 9.05 13.93 8.35
C VAL A 8 7.69 14.61 8.32
N GLY A 9 6.64 13.84 8.49
CA GLY A 9 5.28 14.36 8.48
C GLY A 9 4.22 13.34 8.82
N ASN A 10 2.96 13.75 8.72
CA ASN A 10 1.84 12.82 8.84
C ASN A 10 1.92 11.79 7.69
N TRP A 11 1.71 10.52 8.01
CA TRP A 11 1.88 9.41 7.07
C TRP A 11 1.07 9.56 5.78
N VAL A 12 -0.19 10.05 5.85
CA VAL A 12 -1.02 10.30 4.66
C VAL A 12 -0.39 11.36 3.75
N ASN A 13 0.11 12.44 4.35
CA ASN A 13 0.73 13.52 3.60
C ASN A 13 2.06 13.10 2.98
N VAL A 14 2.86 12.29 3.69
CA VAL A 14 4.13 11.74 3.17
C VAL A 14 3.87 10.83 1.97
N LEU A 15 2.85 9.97 2.03
CA LEU A 15 2.48 9.11 0.90
C LEU A 15 2.00 9.93 -0.32
N LYS A 16 1.16 10.94 -0.10
CA LYS A 16 0.70 11.84 -1.19
C LYS A 16 1.86 12.63 -1.78
N PHE A 17 2.76 13.09 -0.93
CA PHE A 17 3.97 13.80 -1.35
C PHE A 17 4.89 12.90 -2.19
N ALA A 18 5.11 11.66 -1.78
CA ALA A 18 5.90 10.68 -2.54
C ALA A 18 5.30 10.44 -3.95
N LYS A 19 3.97 10.28 -4.04
CA LYS A 19 3.25 10.20 -5.33
C LYS A 19 3.52 11.43 -6.21
N THR A 20 3.38 12.63 -5.62
CA THR A 20 3.54 13.89 -6.35
C THR A 20 4.98 14.10 -6.82
N ILE A 21 5.98 13.84 -5.97
CA ILE A 21 7.40 13.94 -6.36
C ILE A 21 7.69 12.99 -7.52
N ASN A 22 7.25 11.74 -7.44
CA ASN A 22 7.48 10.80 -8.53
C ASN A 22 6.84 11.27 -9.84
N GLN A 23 5.62 11.82 -9.79
CA GLN A 23 4.96 12.36 -10.98
C GLN A 23 5.76 13.51 -11.60
N LEU A 24 6.13 14.50 -10.80
CA LEU A 24 6.93 15.63 -11.26
C LEU A 24 8.29 15.21 -11.80
N PHE A 25 8.88 14.19 -11.16
CA PHE A 25 10.17 13.65 -11.59
C PHE A 25 10.07 13.01 -12.98
N VAL A 26 9.06 12.17 -13.21
CA VAL A 26 8.80 11.52 -14.52
C VAL A 26 8.44 12.56 -15.60
N GLU A 27 7.71 13.62 -15.24
CA GLU A 27 7.36 14.71 -16.17
C GLU A 27 8.57 15.57 -16.55
N THR A 28 9.53 15.71 -15.65
CA THR A 28 10.70 16.60 -15.85
C THR A 28 11.87 15.88 -16.50
N PHE A 29 12.07 14.60 -16.14
CA PHE A 29 13.21 13.81 -16.59
C PHE A 29 12.75 12.58 -17.37
N SER A 30 13.47 12.20 -18.40
CA SER A 30 13.23 10.92 -19.06
C SER A 30 13.65 9.77 -18.11
N GLU A 31 12.83 8.71 -18.03
CA GLU A 31 13.09 7.54 -17.17
C GLU A 31 14.43 6.84 -17.44
N ASP A 32 15.02 7.09 -18.60
CA ASP A 32 16.30 6.51 -19.03
C ASP A 32 17.53 7.31 -18.53
N GLN A 33 17.33 8.53 -18.08
CA GLN A 33 18.44 9.43 -17.68
C GLN A 33 18.69 9.42 -16.19
N ILE A 34 17.64 9.50 -15.38
CA ILE A 34 17.74 9.62 -13.93
C ILE A 34 16.67 8.70 -13.29
N SER A 35 17.03 8.05 -12.20
CA SER A 35 16.14 7.18 -11.45
C SER A 35 15.84 7.77 -10.07
N LEU A 36 14.60 7.58 -9.59
CA LEU A 36 14.16 7.97 -8.26
C LEU A 36 13.95 6.73 -7.39
N SER A 37 14.62 6.66 -6.26
CA SER A 37 14.34 5.67 -5.22
C SER A 37 13.88 6.37 -3.95
N ALA A 38 12.98 5.76 -3.20
CA ALA A 38 12.53 6.27 -1.92
C ALA A 38 12.31 5.13 -0.91
N GLY A 39 12.47 5.45 0.37
CA GLY A 39 12.12 4.59 1.48
C GLY A 39 11.18 5.31 2.43
N ILE A 40 10.09 4.66 2.84
CA ILE A 40 9.14 5.19 3.81
C ILE A 40 9.16 4.32 5.06
N SER A 41 9.47 4.94 6.19
CA SER A 41 9.41 4.32 7.50
C SER A 41 8.24 4.92 8.30
N LEU A 42 7.40 4.07 8.86
CA LEU A 42 6.32 4.46 9.77
C LEU A 42 6.77 4.26 11.20
N VAL A 43 6.77 5.35 11.95
CA VAL A 43 7.23 5.37 13.34
C VAL A 43 6.23 6.09 14.24
N GLU A 44 6.28 5.80 15.53
CA GLU A 44 5.45 6.48 16.52
C GLU A 44 5.87 7.95 16.69
N SER A 45 4.96 8.81 17.15
CA SER A 45 5.16 10.26 17.27
C SER A 45 6.31 10.68 18.22
N LYS A 46 6.71 9.80 19.12
CA LYS A 46 7.82 10.03 20.08
C LYS A 46 9.12 9.31 19.70
N PHE A 47 9.16 8.71 18.52
CA PHE A 47 10.33 7.98 18.05
C PHE A 47 11.50 8.93 17.76
N PRO A 48 12.76 8.60 18.14
CA PRO A 48 13.91 9.47 17.90
C PRO A 48 14.14 9.71 16.41
N ILE A 49 14.25 10.99 16.03
CA ILE A 49 14.34 11.38 14.62
C ILE A 49 15.55 10.80 13.88
N ILE A 50 16.68 10.65 14.58
CA ILE A 50 17.89 10.02 14.03
C ILE A 50 17.62 8.58 13.63
N ARG A 51 16.95 7.81 14.50
CA ARG A 51 16.57 6.43 14.21
C ARG A 51 15.49 6.32 13.14
N ALA A 52 14.60 7.31 13.07
CA ALA A 52 13.62 7.39 11.98
C ALA A 52 14.30 7.59 10.63
N ALA A 53 15.33 8.45 10.58
CA ALA A 53 16.14 8.66 9.38
C ALA A 53 16.92 7.39 8.98
N GLU A 54 17.54 6.70 9.94
CA GLU A 54 18.21 5.41 9.70
C GLU A 54 17.24 4.36 9.16
N SER A 55 16.04 4.27 9.75
CA SER A 55 15.01 3.34 9.29
C SER A 55 14.54 3.66 7.88
N ALA A 56 14.33 4.94 7.54
CA ALA A 56 13.98 5.37 6.19
C ALA A 56 15.11 5.11 5.18
N ALA A 57 16.37 5.31 5.57
CA ALA A 57 17.54 4.98 4.74
C ALA A 57 17.67 3.48 4.47
N ASN A 58 17.33 2.64 5.45
CA ASN A 58 17.27 1.18 5.25
C ASN A 58 16.20 0.80 4.24
N GLU A 59 15.01 1.39 4.33
CA GLU A 59 13.94 1.20 3.34
C GLU A 59 14.39 1.68 1.95
N GLU A 60 15.04 2.83 1.85
CA GLU A 60 15.58 3.33 0.57
C GLU A 60 16.61 2.34 -0.01
N SER A 61 17.45 1.75 0.83
CA SER A 61 18.42 0.74 0.39
C SER A 61 17.74 -0.49 -0.21
N VAL A 62 16.61 -0.94 0.35
CA VAL A 62 15.79 -2.01 -0.20
C VAL A 62 15.24 -1.59 -1.58
N ALA A 63 14.73 -0.36 -1.71
CA ALA A 63 14.29 0.15 -2.99
C ALA A 63 15.41 0.23 -4.03
N LYS A 64 16.60 0.70 -3.66
CA LYS A 64 17.76 0.79 -4.56
C LYS A 64 18.26 -0.58 -5.06
N GLN A 65 18.10 -1.62 -4.28
CA GLN A 65 18.48 -3.00 -4.64
C GLN A 65 17.45 -3.71 -5.52
N PHE A 66 16.22 -3.20 -5.54
CA PHE A 66 15.15 -3.80 -6.30
C PHE A 66 15.34 -3.57 -7.81
N GLY A 67 15.39 -4.67 -8.57
CA GLY A 67 15.44 -4.67 -10.03
C GLY A 67 14.20 -5.33 -10.61
N TYR A 68 13.70 -4.80 -11.71
CA TYR A 68 12.59 -5.40 -12.44
C TYR A 68 12.75 -5.19 -13.95
N VAL A 69 12.05 -5.97 -14.73
CA VAL A 69 11.97 -5.80 -16.18
C VAL A 69 10.66 -5.07 -16.49
N ASP A 70 10.76 -3.97 -17.23
CA ASP A 70 9.59 -3.19 -17.63
C ASP A 70 8.81 -3.86 -18.78
N THR A 71 7.69 -3.27 -19.16
CA THR A 71 6.82 -3.79 -20.24
C THR A 71 7.50 -3.77 -21.62
N LYS A 72 8.61 -3.04 -21.77
CA LYS A 72 9.43 -2.96 -22.97
C LYS A 72 10.59 -3.97 -22.97
N GLY A 73 10.71 -4.79 -21.92
CA GLY A 73 11.80 -5.75 -21.75
C GLY A 73 13.10 -5.13 -21.24
N ILE A 74 13.09 -3.87 -20.77
CA ILE A 74 14.27 -3.16 -20.27
C ILE A 74 14.41 -3.43 -18.78
N SER A 75 15.61 -3.82 -18.35
CA SER A 75 15.93 -3.97 -16.93
C SER A 75 16.04 -2.61 -16.26
N ARG A 76 15.23 -2.38 -15.21
CA ARG A 76 15.20 -1.16 -14.42
C ARG A 76 15.72 -1.44 -13.01
N PHE A 77 16.55 -0.53 -12.52
CA PHE A 77 17.09 -0.53 -11.17
C PHE A 77 16.92 0.86 -10.56
N LYS A 78 16.81 0.94 -9.24
CA LYS A 78 16.71 2.22 -8.52
C LYS A 78 15.50 3.08 -8.92
N GLN A 79 14.44 2.48 -9.45
CA GLN A 79 13.18 3.14 -9.82
C GLN A 79 12.01 2.55 -9.03
N SER A 80 12.11 2.59 -7.71
CA SER A 80 11.14 1.97 -6.82
C SER A 80 11.04 2.70 -5.49
N ILE A 81 10.00 2.40 -4.75
CA ILE A 81 9.78 2.85 -3.39
C ILE A 81 9.68 1.63 -2.48
N SER A 82 10.22 1.71 -1.27
CA SER A 82 10.07 0.66 -0.27
C SER A 82 9.26 1.15 0.93
N ILE A 83 8.41 0.27 1.43
CA ILE A 83 7.59 0.42 2.63
C ILE A 83 7.46 -0.95 3.30
N PHE A 84 7.66 -1.04 4.61
CA PHE A 84 7.64 -2.31 5.36
C PHE A 84 8.58 -3.36 4.75
N SER A 85 9.78 -2.96 4.37
CA SER A 85 10.80 -3.80 3.72
C SER A 85 10.34 -4.47 2.41
N THR A 86 9.33 -3.89 1.79
CA THR A 86 8.79 -4.36 0.51
C THR A 86 8.99 -3.30 -0.56
N ALA A 87 9.80 -3.62 -1.57
CA ALA A 87 10.02 -2.73 -2.70
C ALA A 87 8.86 -2.83 -3.71
N LEU A 88 8.40 -1.68 -4.16
CA LEU A 88 7.24 -1.51 -5.04
C LEU A 88 7.64 -0.61 -6.22
N ARG A 89 7.18 -0.95 -7.41
CA ARG A 89 7.32 -0.06 -8.58
C ARG A 89 6.40 1.14 -8.43
N TRP A 90 6.91 2.34 -8.71
CA TRP A 90 6.17 3.59 -8.53
C TRP A 90 4.81 3.61 -9.24
N ASN A 91 4.82 3.27 -10.54
CA ASN A 91 3.66 3.43 -11.42
C ASN A 91 2.78 2.17 -11.50
N VAL A 92 3.09 1.13 -10.75
CA VAL A 92 2.33 -0.13 -10.76
C VAL A 92 1.79 -0.42 -9.36
N GLU A 93 2.60 -1.02 -8.48
CA GLU A 93 2.13 -1.45 -7.16
C GLU A 93 1.86 -0.26 -6.23
N PHE A 94 2.80 0.69 -6.16
CA PHE A 94 2.63 1.85 -5.27
C PHE A 94 1.44 2.72 -5.68
N LYS A 95 1.27 2.96 -6.98
CA LYS A 95 0.08 3.67 -7.49
C LYS A 95 -1.21 2.96 -7.11
N LYS A 96 -1.29 1.64 -7.30
CA LYS A 96 -2.47 0.85 -6.93
C LYS A 96 -2.78 0.97 -5.42
N ILE A 97 -1.76 0.90 -4.57
CA ILE A 97 -1.92 1.05 -3.12
C ILE A 97 -2.47 2.43 -2.78
N ILE A 98 -1.92 3.49 -3.36
CA ILE A 98 -2.41 4.85 -3.09
C ILE A 98 -3.86 5.04 -3.56
N ASP A 99 -4.19 4.58 -4.77
CA ASP A 99 -5.55 4.66 -5.30
C ASP A 99 -6.53 3.86 -4.42
N LEU A 100 -6.09 2.74 -3.88
CA LEU A 100 -6.86 1.94 -2.92
C LEU A 100 -7.06 2.69 -1.59
N CYS A 101 -6.02 3.32 -1.05
CA CYS A 101 -6.09 4.13 0.17
C CYS A 101 -7.04 5.32 0.01
N GLU A 102 -7.02 6.02 -1.12
CA GLU A 102 -7.93 7.11 -1.44
C GLU A 102 -9.39 6.62 -1.49
N THR A 103 -9.62 5.47 -2.11
CA THR A 103 -10.95 4.82 -2.14
C THR A 103 -11.44 4.48 -0.73
N TRP A 104 -10.58 3.91 0.11
CA TRP A 104 -10.87 3.61 1.51
C TRP A 104 -11.20 4.86 2.32
N GLU A 105 -10.42 5.91 2.18
CA GLU A 105 -10.65 7.19 2.88
C GLU A 105 -12.04 7.74 2.53
N ASN A 106 -12.41 7.72 1.26
CA ASN A 106 -13.72 8.19 0.79
C ASN A 106 -14.86 7.33 1.35
N LEU A 107 -14.72 6.01 1.32
CA LEU A 107 -15.72 5.09 1.87
C LEU A 107 -15.89 5.27 3.39
N LEU A 108 -14.81 5.45 4.14
CA LEU A 108 -14.86 5.68 5.58
C LEU A 108 -15.53 7.01 5.93
N ARG A 109 -15.22 8.09 5.20
CA ARG A 109 -15.84 9.40 5.41
C ARG A 109 -17.35 9.38 5.12
N ASN A 110 -17.76 8.67 4.09
CA ASN A 110 -19.18 8.53 3.74
C ASN A 110 -19.97 7.69 4.75
N GLN A 111 -19.28 6.85 5.55
CA GLN A 111 -19.90 5.97 6.53
C GLN A 111 -19.97 6.54 7.96
N GLU A 112 -19.30 7.64 8.27
CA GLU A 112 -19.40 8.27 9.60
C GLU A 112 -20.84 8.62 10.01
N LYS A 113 -21.76 8.64 9.05
CA LYS A 113 -23.19 8.92 9.24
C LYS A 113 -24.09 7.66 9.33
N LYS A 114 -23.53 6.44 9.20
CA LYS A 114 -24.29 5.19 9.23
C LYS A 114 -23.93 4.36 10.45
N GLU A 115 -24.93 3.83 11.15
CA GLU A 115 -24.73 2.95 12.34
C GLU A 115 -24.01 1.63 12.03
N ASP A 116 -24.18 1.08 10.82
CA ASP A 116 -23.55 -0.17 10.38
C ASP A 116 -22.32 0.09 9.51
N ASN A 117 -21.14 -0.10 10.09
CA ASN A 117 -19.88 0.18 9.40
C ASN A 117 -19.29 -1.06 8.71
N VAL A 118 -19.84 -1.39 7.52
CA VAL A 118 -19.40 -2.54 6.71
C VAL A 118 -17.93 -2.45 6.33
N VAL A 119 -17.44 -1.23 6.04
CA VAL A 119 -16.04 -0.97 5.65
C VAL A 119 -15.08 -1.27 6.81
N LYS A 120 -15.43 -0.91 8.05
CA LYS A 120 -14.62 -1.29 9.21
C LYS A 120 -14.61 -2.80 9.46
N ALA A 121 -15.74 -3.48 9.23
CA ALA A 121 -15.80 -4.94 9.34
C ALA A 121 -14.94 -5.62 8.29
N LEU A 122 -14.92 -5.10 7.06
CA LEU A 122 -14.06 -5.55 5.97
C LEU A 122 -12.58 -5.37 6.30
N LEU A 123 -12.17 -4.17 6.76
CA LEU A 123 -10.80 -3.89 7.21
C LEU A 123 -10.33 -4.85 8.28
N ARG A 124 -11.14 -5.06 9.33
CA ARG A 124 -10.80 -6.01 10.40
C ARG A 124 -10.58 -7.42 9.87
N ARG A 125 -11.37 -7.85 8.89
CA ARG A 125 -11.19 -9.18 8.28
C ARG A 125 -9.89 -9.27 7.50
N ILE A 126 -9.59 -8.28 6.66
CA ILE A 126 -8.33 -8.24 5.89
C ILE A 126 -7.12 -8.25 6.84
N LEU A 127 -7.14 -7.44 7.91
CA LEU A 127 -6.09 -7.42 8.92
C LEU A 127 -5.94 -8.77 9.63
N ASN A 128 -7.04 -9.40 10.04
CA ASN A 128 -7.00 -10.72 10.67
C ASN A 128 -6.39 -11.78 9.76
N TYR A 129 -6.60 -11.72 8.44
CA TYR A 129 -5.98 -12.64 7.50
C TYR A 129 -4.48 -12.39 7.35
N ASN A 130 -4.05 -11.14 7.44
CA ASN A 130 -2.62 -10.82 7.41
C ASN A 130 -1.89 -11.25 8.69
N GLU A 131 -2.57 -11.21 9.85
CA GLU A 131 -2.02 -11.64 11.13
C GLU A 131 -2.04 -13.17 11.32
N SER A 132 -2.92 -13.89 10.63
CA SER A 132 -3.13 -15.33 10.79
C SER A 132 -2.17 -16.21 9.98
N VAL A 133 -0.91 -15.79 9.81
CA VAL A 133 0.12 -16.59 9.11
C VAL A 133 0.37 -17.94 9.81
N THR A 134 0.02 -18.06 11.10
CA THR A 134 0.14 -19.31 11.85
C THR A 134 -1.20 -19.69 12.50
N TYR A 135 -1.73 -20.87 12.18
CA TYR A 135 -2.86 -21.48 12.88
C TYR A 135 -2.39 -22.72 13.63
N ASN A 136 -2.59 -22.75 14.95
CA ASN A 136 -2.10 -23.84 15.84
C ASN A 136 -0.61 -24.13 15.71
N GLY A 137 0.22 -23.09 15.55
CA GLY A 137 1.68 -23.22 15.43
C GLY A 137 2.15 -23.79 14.08
N ARG A 138 1.27 -23.91 13.08
CA ARG A 138 1.62 -24.30 11.72
C ARG A 138 1.41 -23.14 10.77
N GLU A 139 2.39 -22.91 9.89
CA GLU A 139 2.22 -21.94 8.80
C GLU A 139 1.06 -22.35 7.89
N ILE A 140 0.13 -21.43 7.66
CA ILE A 140 -0.95 -21.64 6.70
C ILE A 140 -0.42 -21.29 5.31
N SER A 141 -0.63 -22.19 4.35
CA SER A 141 -0.31 -21.91 2.95
C SER A 141 -0.99 -20.62 2.48
N PRO A 142 -0.26 -19.71 1.78
CA PRO A 142 -0.83 -18.49 1.22
C PRO A 142 -2.08 -18.73 0.38
N ILE A 143 -2.12 -19.82 -0.39
CA ILE A 143 -3.28 -20.22 -1.20
C ILE A 143 -4.51 -20.46 -0.33
N ARG A 144 -4.35 -21.13 0.82
CA ARG A 144 -5.45 -21.38 1.75
C ARG A 144 -5.97 -20.09 2.39
N GLN A 145 -5.08 -19.14 2.67
CA GLN A 145 -5.47 -17.83 3.20
C GLN A 145 -6.29 -17.04 2.18
N ILE A 146 -5.89 -17.02 0.92
CA ILE A 146 -6.61 -16.37 -0.19
C ILE A 146 -8.02 -16.98 -0.33
N TRP A 147 -8.12 -18.30 -0.31
CA TRP A 147 -9.42 -19.00 -0.36
C TRP A 147 -10.36 -18.64 0.79
N LEU A 148 -9.84 -18.62 2.01
CA LEU A 148 -10.62 -18.27 3.20
C LEU A 148 -11.06 -16.80 3.14
N MET A 149 -10.16 -15.89 2.74
CA MET A 149 -10.46 -14.47 2.56
C MET A 149 -11.55 -14.27 1.50
N SER A 150 -11.40 -14.88 0.34
CA SER A 150 -12.38 -14.81 -0.75
C SER A 150 -13.76 -15.32 -0.32
N TYR A 151 -13.81 -16.44 0.39
CA TYR A 151 -15.05 -16.98 0.94
C TYR A 151 -15.72 -16.03 1.92
N ASP A 152 -14.95 -15.46 2.85
CA ASP A 152 -15.47 -14.54 3.87
C ASP A 152 -15.92 -13.21 3.27
N LEU A 153 -15.19 -12.68 2.29
CA LEU A 153 -15.57 -11.45 1.58
C LEU A 153 -16.88 -11.67 0.79
N THR A 154 -17.01 -12.81 0.14
CA THR A 154 -18.25 -13.19 -0.58
C THR A 154 -19.44 -13.30 0.40
N ARG A 155 -19.26 -13.93 1.56
CA ARG A 155 -20.29 -13.99 2.60
C ARG A 155 -20.63 -12.62 3.18
N LEU A 156 -19.63 -11.77 3.36
CA LEU A 156 -19.85 -10.40 3.82
C LEU A 156 -20.67 -9.65 2.79
N LYS A 157 -20.33 -9.72 1.50
CA LYS A 157 -21.10 -9.12 0.42
C LYS A 157 -22.57 -9.59 0.44
N GLN A 158 -22.81 -10.91 0.51
CA GLN A 158 -24.16 -11.48 0.57
C GLN A 158 -24.97 -10.99 1.79
N ARG A 159 -24.31 -10.92 2.97
CA ARG A 159 -24.96 -10.48 4.22
C ARG A 159 -25.43 -9.03 4.16
N TYR A 160 -24.65 -8.18 3.51
CA TYR A 160 -24.91 -6.75 3.45
C TYR A 160 -25.46 -6.27 2.10
N GLN A 161 -25.77 -7.16 1.16
CA GLN A 161 -26.19 -6.85 -0.21
C GLN A 161 -27.31 -5.80 -0.31
N LYS A 162 -28.25 -5.80 0.65
CA LYS A 162 -29.36 -4.82 0.70
C LYS A 162 -28.96 -3.45 1.29
N ARG A 163 -27.78 -3.34 1.87
CA ARG A 163 -27.29 -2.16 2.61
C ARG A 163 -26.03 -1.55 2.00
N LEU A 164 -25.38 -2.28 1.10
CA LEU A 164 -24.19 -1.80 0.40
C LEU A 164 -24.58 -0.72 -0.63
N SER A 165 -23.78 0.36 -0.65
CA SER A 165 -23.81 1.27 -1.80
C SER A 165 -23.12 0.61 -3.00
N LYS A 166 -23.35 1.12 -4.20
CA LYS A 166 -22.68 0.63 -5.42
C LYS A 166 -21.15 0.77 -5.33
N GLU A 167 -20.66 1.79 -4.65
CA GLU A 167 -19.22 2.03 -4.45
C GLU A 167 -18.60 1.00 -3.50
N GLU A 168 -19.30 0.65 -2.42
CA GLU A 168 -18.88 -0.39 -1.47
C GLU A 168 -18.88 -1.77 -2.12
N GLU A 169 -19.89 -2.06 -2.93
CA GLU A 169 -19.98 -3.32 -3.68
C GLU A 169 -18.83 -3.45 -4.69
N TYR A 170 -18.60 -2.40 -5.47
CA TYR A 170 -17.48 -2.33 -6.42
C TYR A 170 -16.13 -2.52 -5.73
N PHE A 171 -15.96 -1.92 -4.55
CA PHE A 171 -14.73 -2.04 -3.78
C PHE A 171 -14.48 -3.48 -3.29
N ILE A 172 -15.52 -4.14 -2.77
CA ILE A 172 -15.42 -5.55 -2.34
C ILE A 172 -15.06 -6.45 -3.54
N ASP A 173 -15.69 -6.21 -4.69
CA ASP A 173 -15.39 -6.96 -5.92
C ASP A 173 -13.95 -6.76 -6.38
N LYS A 174 -13.44 -5.53 -6.29
CA LYS A 174 -12.05 -5.23 -6.60
C LYS A 174 -11.08 -5.95 -5.67
N CYS A 175 -11.37 -6.03 -4.36
CA CYS A 175 -10.57 -6.79 -3.40
C CYS A 175 -10.64 -8.33 -3.62
N LEU A 176 -11.64 -8.82 -4.35
CA LEU A 176 -11.79 -10.25 -4.68
C LEU A 176 -11.09 -10.63 -5.98
N MET A 177 -10.83 -9.68 -6.88
CA MET A 177 -10.30 -9.93 -8.23
C MET A 177 -8.81 -9.61 -8.38
N ASP A 178 -8.24 -8.76 -7.52
CA ASP A 178 -6.83 -8.38 -7.48
C ASP A 178 -6.05 -9.19 -6.42
#